data_960d6724888233b671c9d812e101b5dd
#
_entry.id   960d6724888233b671c9d812e101b5dd
#
_cell.length_a   1.000
_cell.length_b   1.000
_cell.length_c   1.000
_cell.angle_alpha   90.00
_cell.angle_beta   90.00
_cell.angle_gamma   90.00
#
_symmetry.space_group_name_H-M   'P 1'
#
loop_
_entity.id
_entity.type
_entity.pdbx_description
1 polymer ?
#
loop_
_entity_poly.entity_id
_entity_poly.type
_entity_poly.pdbx_seq_one_letter_code
_entity_poly.pdbx_strand_id
1 'polypeptide(L)'
;VTRGTIDHLKRHELQGVIAHEFSHILNGDMRLNIRLAAMLKGITFIGDVGHILLRSNSRVRTGRSGKNDAALPMLGLALWILGWLGGLAAGFIKAAISRQKEYLADAGAVQFTRDSGGIADALKVIGGYIPGSLVHAARAAEMSHIFFGQIEHHLWQLFSTHPSLQERIRRLDAR
;
A
#
# COMPACT_ATOMS: atom_id res chain seq x y z
N VAL A 1 0.78 -17.54 6.64
CA VAL A 1 -0.15 -18.37 5.83
C VAL A 1 -1.35 -18.70 6.71
N THR A 2 -2.56 -18.46 6.23
CA THR A 2 -3.80 -18.74 6.97
C THR A 2 -4.24 -20.19 6.75
N ARG A 3 -5.09 -20.72 7.66
CA ARG A 3 -5.66 -22.07 7.51
C ARG A 3 -6.44 -22.21 6.20
N GLY A 4 -7.23 -21.19 5.83
CA GLY A 4 -7.95 -21.17 4.57
C GLY A 4 -7.06 -21.27 3.33
N THR A 5 -5.89 -20.67 3.36
CA THR A 5 -4.89 -20.79 2.28
C THR A 5 -4.38 -22.24 2.15
N ILE A 6 -4.16 -22.91 3.28
CA ILE A 6 -3.70 -24.31 3.30
C ILE A 6 -4.80 -25.26 2.78
N ASP A 7 -6.05 -24.98 3.14
CA ASP A 7 -7.17 -25.87 2.80
C ASP A 7 -7.62 -25.75 1.32
N HIS A 8 -7.34 -24.60 0.65
CA HIS A 8 -7.86 -24.29 -0.69
C HIS A 8 -6.80 -24.32 -1.79
N LEU A 9 -5.51 -24.20 -1.47
CA LEU A 9 -4.45 -24.23 -2.45
C LEU A 9 -3.83 -25.62 -2.58
N LYS A 10 -3.49 -26.00 -3.80
CA LYS A 10 -2.70 -27.19 -4.07
C LYS A 10 -1.27 -27.00 -3.55
N ARG A 11 -0.54 -28.11 -3.41
CA ARG A 11 0.82 -28.07 -2.86
C ARG A 11 1.77 -27.13 -3.61
N HIS A 12 1.75 -27.14 -4.94
CA HIS A 12 2.61 -26.28 -5.77
C HIS A 12 2.21 -24.80 -5.67
N GLU A 13 0.89 -24.51 -5.60
CA GLU A 13 0.35 -23.17 -5.39
C GLU A 13 0.76 -22.62 -4.02
N LEU A 14 0.63 -23.45 -2.97
CA LEU A 14 1.05 -23.10 -1.63
C LEU A 14 2.57 -22.87 -1.55
N GLN A 15 3.35 -23.67 -2.26
CA GLN A 15 4.80 -23.51 -2.38
C GLN A 15 5.15 -22.16 -3.02
N GLY A 16 4.44 -21.74 -4.07
CA GLY A 16 4.58 -20.45 -4.69
C GLY A 16 4.30 -19.28 -3.72
N VAL A 17 3.21 -19.37 -2.95
CA VAL A 17 2.85 -18.37 -1.94
C VAL A 17 3.91 -18.28 -0.83
N ILE A 18 4.36 -19.42 -0.31
CA ILE A 18 5.40 -19.43 0.72
C ILE A 18 6.71 -18.82 0.20
N ALA A 19 7.10 -19.16 -1.02
CA ALA A 19 8.30 -18.59 -1.65
C ALA A 19 8.18 -17.07 -1.86
N HIS A 20 7.00 -16.57 -2.18
CA HIS A 20 6.70 -15.14 -2.28
C HIS A 20 6.89 -14.44 -0.92
N GLU A 21 6.36 -14.99 0.17
CA GLU A 21 6.56 -14.46 1.52
C GLU A 21 8.05 -14.47 1.93
N PHE A 22 8.75 -15.54 1.62
CA PHE A 22 10.20 -15.61 1.88
C PHE A 22 10.98 -14.57 1.07
N SER A 23 10.55 -14.25 -0.14
CA SER A 23 11.15 -13.18 -0.95
C SER A 23 11.04 -11.81 -0.26
N HIS A 24 9.87 -11.48 0.33
CA HIS A 24 9.72 -10.26 1.12
C HIS A 24 10.67 -10.20 2.33
N ILE A 25 10.88 -11.32 3.01
CA ILE A 25 11.81 -11.40 4.13
C ILE A 25 13.25 -11.17 3.66
N LEU A 26 13.66 -11.87 2.60
CA LEU A 26 15.01 -11.77 2.05
C LEU A 26 15.33 -10.36 1.55
N ASN A 27 14.37 -9.71 0.88
CA ASN A 27 14.51 -8.35 0.37
C ASN A 27 14.46 -7.28 1.46
N GLY A 28 14.16 -7.65 2.70
CA GLY A 28 14.08 -6.72 3.84
C GLY A 28 12.96 -5.70 3.73
N ASP A 29 11.85 -6.07 3.10
CA ASP A 29 10.72 -5.19 2.80
C ASP A 29 10.11 -4.57 4.04
N MET A 30 10.15 -5.26 5.18
CA MET A 30 9.66 -4.73 6.45
C MET A 30 10.47 -3.52 6.92
N ARG A 31 11.82 -3.59 6.80
CA ARG A 31 12.70 -2.45 7.13
C ARG A 31 12.45 -1.26 6.22
N LEU A 32 12.29 -1.51 4.92
CA LEU A 32 12.01 -0.47 3.94
C LEU A 32 10.66 0.19 4.22
N ASN A 33 9.62 -0.59 4.55
CA ASN A 33 8.30 -0.06 4.91
C ASN A 33 8.36 0.86 6.13
N ILE A 34 9.09 0.48 7.18
CA ILE A 34 9.25 1.31 8.39
C ILE A 34 9.97 2.62 8.05
N ARG A 35 11.06 2.57 7.26
CA ARG A 35 11.77 3.77 6.82
C ARG A 35 10.89 4.71 5.99
N LEU A 36 10.16 4.16 5.03
CA LEU A 36 9.21 4.93 4.23
C LEU A 36 8.13 5.56 5.11
N ALA A 37 7.54 4.81 6.04
CA ALA A 37 6.53 5.34 6.95
C ALA A 37 7.08 6.49 7.82
N ALA A 38 8.31 6.38 8.30
CA ALA A 38 8.96 7.43 9.09
C ALA A 38 9.21 8.70 8.24
N MET A 39 9.72 8.55 7.01
CA MET A 39 9.91 9.68 6.09
C MET A 39 8.60 10.38 5.76
N LEU A 40 7.53 9.60 5.46
CA LEU A 40 6.20 10.13 5.17
C LEU A 40 5.64 10.90 6.37
N LYS A 41 5.81 10.36 7.59
CA LYS A 41 5.38 11.03 8.81
C LYS A 41 6.15 12.34 9.03
N GLY A 42 7.44 12.39 8.70
CA GLY A 42 8.22 13.64 8.74
C GLY A 42 7.65 14.72 7.81
N ILE A 43 7.25 14.35 6.60
CA ILE A 43 6.65 15.30 5.64
C ILE A 43 5.29 15.79 6.13
N THR A 44 4.41 14.90 6.59
CA THR A 44 3.09 15.28 7.09
C THR A 44 3.17 16.09 8.38
N PHE A 45 4.22 15.90 9.19
CA PHE A 45 4.46 16.67 10.40
C PHE A 45 4.60 18.18 10.12
N ILE A 46 5.18 18.55 8.99
CA ILE A 46 5.25 19.97 8.54
C ILE A 46 3.84 20.54 8.40
N GLY A 47 2.93 19.79 7.81
CA GLY A 47 1.52 20.17 7.70
C GLY A 47 0.81 20.24 9.05
N ASP A 48 1.12 19.31 9.97
CA ASP A 48 0.58 19.30 11.33
C ASP A 48 0.99 20.57 12.08
N VAL A 49 2.27 20.99 11.97
CA VAL A 49 2.77 22.25 12.52
C VAL A 49 2.05 23.46 11.91
N GLY A 50 1.91 23.47 10.59
CA GLY A 50 1.14 24.52 9.89
C GLY A 50 -0.29 24.65 10.41
N HIS A 51 -0.98 23.51 10.59
CA HIS A 51 -2.33 23.46 11.15
C HIS A 51 -2.41 23.98 12.59
N ILE A 52 -1.42 23.63 13.42
CA ILE A 52 -1.34 24.13 14.79
C ILE A 52 -1.17 25.68 14.81
N LEU A 53 -0.30 26.22 13.95
CA LEU A 53 -0.11 27.67 13.83
C LEU A 53 -1.39 28.39 13.40
N LEU A 54 -2.12 27.86 12.43
CA LEU A 54 -3.43 28.40 12.01
C LEU A 54 -4.43 28.41 13.15
N ARG A 55 -4.51 27.31 13.93
CA ARG A 55 -5.48 27.17 15.01
C ARG A 55 -5.11 27.98 16.25
N SER A 56 -3.82 28.17 16.51
CA SER A 56 -3.32 29.00 17.63
C SER A 56 -3.72 30.45 17.46
N ASN A 57 -3.61 30.99 16.25
CA ASN A 57 -3.92 32.40 15.96
C ASN A 57 -5.42 32.72 16.09
N SER A 58 -6.31 31.76 15.86
CA SER A 58 -7.75 31.97 16.05
C SER A 58 -8.18 32.15 17.50
N ARG A 59 -7.35 31.72 18.47
CA ARG A 59 -7.60 31.83 19.91
C ARG A 59 -7.04 33.12 20.53
N VAL A 60 -6.05 33.76 19.90
CA VAL A 60 -5.36 34.96 20.41
C VAL A 60 -6.02 36.26 19.95
N ARG A 61 -7.09 36.20 19.17
CA ARG A 61 -7.77 37.37 18.57
C ARG A 61 -8.55 38.28 19.52
N THR A 62 -8.38 38.14 20.81
CA THR A 62 -8.96 39.03 21.83
C THR A 62 -7.92 40.03 22.34
N GLY A 63 -7.63 41.09 21.54
CA GLY A 63 -7.24 42.30 22.18
C GLY A 63 -5.94 43.04 21.83
N ARG A 64 -5.27 42.87 20.67
CA ARG A 64 -4.36 43.92 20.20
C ARG A 64 -4.02 43.75 18.71
N SER A 65 -4.62 44.61 17.86
CA SER A 65 -4.34 44.70 16.46
C SER A 65 -3.00 45.41 16.22
N GLY A 66 -1.93 44.64 15.96
CA GLY A 66 -0.67 45.13 15.43
C GLY A 66 -0.51 44.76 13.96
N LYS A 67 0.15 45.62 13.17
CA LYS A 67 0.36 45.43 11.70
C LYS A 67 1.07 44.11 11.31
N ASN A 68 1.59 43.31 12.25
CA ASN A 68 2.32 42.04 12.03
C ASN A 68 1.50 40.79 12.35
N ASP A 69 0.20 40.93 12.70
CA ASP A 69 -0.62 39.77 13.12
C ASP A 69 -0.99 38.80 11.96
N ALA A 70 -0.76 39.20 10.71
CA ALA A 70 -1.05 38.38 9.54
C ALA A 70 0.09 37.41 9.15
N ALA A 71 1.33 37.66 9.60
CA ALA A 71 2.49 36.88 9.17
C ALA A 71 2.45 35.44 9.70
N LEU A 72 2.06 35.24 10.94
CA LEU A 72 1.97 33.91 11.55
C LEU A 72 0.92 33.00 10.89
N PRO A 73 -0.33 33.46 10.67
CA PRO A 73 -1.31 32.67 9.96
C PRO A 73 -0.95 32.40 8.49
N MET A 74 -0.31 33.37 7.81
CA MET A 74 0.19 33.12 6.46
C MET A 74 1.26 32.04 6.42
N LEU A 75 2.21 32.06 7.37
CA LEU A 75 3.20 30.99 7.50
C LEU A 75 2.52 29.66 7.81
N GLY A 76 1.55 29.63 8.73
CA GLY A 76 0.78 28.44 9.05
C GLY A 76 0.06 27.85 7.85
N LEU A 77 -0.56 28.72 7.03
CA LEU A 77 -1.23 28.31 5.79
C LEU A 77 -0.24 27.73 4.77
N ALA A 78 0.90 28.39 4.58
CA ALA A 78 1.94 27.92 3.68
C ALA A 78 2.47 26.53 4.08
N LEU A 79 2.77 26.34 5.34
CA LEU A 79 3.22 25.05 5.88
C LEU A 79 2.14 23.97 5.78
N TRP A 80 0.88 24.32 6.01
CA TRP A 80 -0.22 23.39 5.88
C TRP A 80 -0.41 22.91 4.44
N ILE A 81 -0.39 23.84 3.47
CA ILE A 81 -0.46 23.51 2.03
C ILE A 81 0.74 22.64 1.63
N LEU A 82 1.95 23.02 2.05
CA LEU A 82 3.16 22.27 1.74
C LEU A 82 3.11 20.84 2.30
N GLY A 83 2.64 20.67 3.54
CA GLY A 83 2.46 19.36 4.14
C GLY A 83 1.40 18.51 3.43
N TRP A 84 0.31 19.14 2.98
CA TRP A 84 -0.74 18.46 2.23
C TRP A 84 -0.23 17.98 0.85
N LEU A 85 0.43 18.83 0.08
CA LEU A 85 1.04 18.48 -1.19
C LEU A 85 2.13 17.39 -1.01
N GLY A 86 2.97 17.55 0.02
CA GLY A 86 3.98 16.56 0.37
C GLY A 86 3.37 15.21 0.72
N GLY A 87 2.26 15.20 1.47
CA GLY A 87 1.52 13.98 1.81
C GLY A 87 0.97 13.25 0.58
N LEU A 88 0.42 14.00 -0.39
CA LEU A 88 -0.03 13.41 -1.67
C LEU A 88 1.15 12.78 -2.44
N ALA A 89 2.23 13.53 -2.64
CA ALA A 89 3.41 13.03 -3.35
C ALA A 89 3.99 11.78 -2.67
N ALA A 90 4.06 11.81 -1.35
CA ALA A 90 4.50 10.72 -0.51
C ALA A 90 3.61 9.46 -0.66
N GLY A 91 2.29 9.63 -0.73
CA GLY A 91 1.34 8.55 -1.00
C GLY A 91 1.60 7.86 -2.34
N PHE A 92 1.81 8.64 -3.41
CA PHE A 92 2.16 8.10 -4.73
C PHE A 92 3.48 7.33 -4.72
N ILE A 93 4.52 7.89 -4.10
CA ILE A 93 5.83 7.24 -4.00
C ILE A 93 5.70 5.91 -3.25
N LYS A 94 5.01 5.91 -2.11
CA LYS A 94 4.75 4.69 -1.33
C LYS A 94 4.04 3.63 -2.16
N ALA A 95 2.99 4.01 -2.89
CA ALA A 95 2.24 3.09 -3.74
C ALA A 95 3.11 2.53 -4.88
N ALA A 96 3.93 3.37 -5.52
CA ALA A 96 4.84 2.93 -6.58
C ALA A 96 5.88 1.92 -6.07
N ILE A 97 6.54 2.22 -4.93
CA ILE A 97 7.52 1.33 -4.31
C ILE A 97 6.87 0.02 -3.90
N SER A 98 5.66 0.07 -3.29
CA SER A 98 4.96 -1.13 -2.86
C SER A 98 4.64 -2.05 -4.03
N ARG A 99 4.17 -1.50 -5.17
CA ARG A 99 3.94 -2.28 -6.39
C ARG A 99 5.21 -2.95 -6.93
N GLN A 100 6.35 -2.25 -6.89
CA GLN A 100 7.62 -2.83 -7.33
C GLN A 100 8.09 -3.98 -6.43
N LYS A 101 7.84 -3.89 -5.13
CA LYS A 101 8.12 -4.98 -4.19
C LYS A 101 7.31 -6.25 -4.49
N GLU A 102 6.02 -6.10 -4.82
CA GLU A 102 5.19 -7.24 -5.22
C GLU A 102 5.76 -7.94 -6.46
N TYR A 103 6.16 -7.18 -7.50
CA TYR A 103 6.77 -7.76 -8.68
C TYR A 103 8.12 -8.44 -8.38
N LEU A 104 8.90 -7.86 -7.48
CA LEU A 104 10.17 -8.45 -7.04
C LEU A 104 9.93 -9.74 -6.23
N ALA A 105 8.91 -9.75 -5.37
CA ALA A 105 8.54 -10.92 -4.59
C ALA A 105 8.00 -12.05 -5.48
N ASP A 106 7.20 -11.72 -6.50
CA ASP A 106 6.74 -12.69 -7.50
C ASP A 106 7.93 -13.29 -8.29
N ALA A 107 8.87 -12.45 -8.71
CA ALA A 107 10.08 -12.91 -9.40
C ALA A 107 10.95 -13.78 -8.48
N GLY A 108 11.07 -13.42 -7.20
CA GLY A 108 11.77 -14.21 -6.19
C GLY A 108 11.09 -15.56 -5.94
N ALA A 109 9.76 -15.61 -5.91
CA ALA A 109 9.02 -16.85 -5.78
C ALA A 109 9.34 -17.81 -6.94
N VAL A 110 9.33 -17.32 -8.16
CA VAL A 110 9.73 -18.10 -9.35
C VAL A 110 11.18 -18.57 -9.27
N GLN A 111 12.09 -17.71 -8.81
CA GLN A 111 13.50 -18.05 -8.65
C GLN A 111 13.72 -19.18 -7.62
N PHE A 112 13.00 -19.16 -6.50
CA PHE A 112 13.13 -20.15 -5.44
C PHE A 112 12.50 -21.48 -5.81
N THR A 113 11.32 -21.45 -6.44
CA THR A 113 10.58 -22.67 -6.81
C THR A 113 11.01 -23.22 -8.16
N ARG A 114 11.63 -22.41 -9.02
CA ARG A 114 11.87 -22.68 -10.44
C ARG A 114 10.59 -23.02 -11.21
N ASP A 115 9.46 -22.52 -10.72
CA ASP A 115 8.13 -22.74 -11.26
C ASP A 115 7.34 -21.42 -11.23
N SER A 116 7.01 -20.90 -12.42
CA SER A 116 6.18 -19.70 -12.54
C SER A 116 4.68 -20.03 -12.36
N GLY A 117 4.29 -21.27 -12.66
CA GLY A 117 2.91 -21.74 -12.54
C GLY A 117 2.41 -21.73 -11.10
N GLY A 118 3.26 -22.13 -10.14
CA GLY A 118 2.86 -22.21 -8.75
C GLY A 118 2.29 -20.92 -8.18
N ILE A 119 3.01 -19.80 -8.34
CA ILE A 119 2.52 -18.50 -7.86
C ILE A 119 1.42 -17.93 -8.77
N ALA A 120 1.48 -18.12 -10.10
CA ALA A 120 0.46 -17.65 -11.01
C ALA A 120 -0.89 -18.34 -10.77
N ASP A 121 -0.90 -19.65 -10.57
CA ASP A 121 -2.11 -20.41 -10.30
C ASP A 121 -2.68 -20.10 -8.92
N ALA A 122 -1.83 -19.91 -7.91
CA ALA A 122 -2.26 -19.42 -6.61
C ALA A 122 -3.00 -18.07 -6.72
N LEU A 123 -2.45 -17.13 -7.49
CA LEU A 123 -3.09 -15.83 -7.73
C LEU A 123 -4.42 -15.97 -8.49
N LYS A 124 -4.52 -16.90 -9.45
CA LYS A 124 -5.76 -17.21 -10.18
C LYS A 124 -6.83 -17.79 -9.25
N VAL A 125 -6.46 -18.71 -8.35
CA VAL A 125 -7.37 -19.28 -7.35
C VAL A 125 -7.85 -18.18 -6.38
N ILE A 126 -6.94 -17.37 -5.86
CA ILE A 126 -7.23 -16.27 -4.94
C ILE A 126 -8.14 -15.22 -5.60
N GLY A 127 -7.89 -14.91 -6.86
CA GLY A 127 -8.68 -13.97 -7.65
C GLY A 127 -10.03 -14.50 -8.13
N GLY A 128 -10.35 -15.77 -7.88
CA GLY A 128 -11.59 -16.39 -8.36
C GLY A 128 -11.64 -16.60 -9.88
N TYR A 129 -10.48 -16.59 -10.56
CA TYR A 129 -10.41 -16.79 -12.02
C TYR A 129 -10.57 -18.24 -12.45
N ILE A 130 -10.43 -19.20 -11.53
CA ILE A 130 -10.64 -20.61 -11.79
C ILE A 130 -12.08 -20.98 -11.42
N PRO A 131 -12.91 -21.47 -12.38
CA PRO A 131 -14.26 -21.94 -12.09
C PRO A 131 -14.22 -23.08 -11.05
N GLY A 132 -14.99 -22.96 -9.98
CA GLY A 132 -15.02 -23.91 -8.88
C GLY A 132 -14.23 -23.48 -7.63
N SER A 133 -13.37 -22.45 -7.72
CA SER A 133 -12.69 -21.84 -6.60
C SER A 133 -13.52 -20.74 -5.91
N LEU A 134 -14.83 -20.67 -6.15
CA LEU A 134 -15.74 -19.75 -5.47
C LEU A 134 -15.71 -20.03 -3.98
N VAL A 135 -14.77 -19.41 -3.30
CA VAL A 135 -14.83 -19.20 -1.85
C VAL A 135 -16.11 -18.41 -1.61
N HIS A 136 -17.07 -19.00 -0.89
CA HIS A 136 -18.35 -18.36 -0.58
C HIS A 136 -18.14 -16.90 -0.17
N ALA A 137 -18.87 -15.97 -0.78
CA ALA A 137 -18.69 -14.52 -0.67
C ALA A 137 -18.57 -13.99 0.78
N ALA A 138 -19.15 -14.68 1.76
CA ALA A 138 -19.03 -14.34 3.19
C ALA A 138 -17.59 -14.53 3.73
N ARG A 139 -16.84 -15.54 3.25
CA ARG A 139 -15.44 -15.77 3.65
C ARG A 139 -14.46 -14.99 2.79
N ALA A 140 -14.83 -14.66 1.55
CA ALA A 140 -14.04 -13.76 0.70
C ALA A 140 -13.95 -12.37 1.31
N ALA A 141 -14.97 -11.88 1.99
CA ALA A 141 -14.94 -10.62 2.72
C ALA A 141 -13.98 -10.64 3.92
N GLU A 142 -13.88 -11.75 4.66
CA GLU A 142 -12.89 -11.92 5.74
C GLU A 142 -11.45 -12.04 5.20
N MET A 143 -11.30 -12.66 4.03
CA MET A 143 -10.00 -12.78 3.35
C MET A 143 -9.64 -11.53 2.55
N SER A 144 -10.59 -10.66 2.21
CA SER A 144 -10.36 -9.40 1.49
C SER A 144 -9.51 -8.40 2.29
N HIS A 145 -9.46 -8.52 3.61
CA HIS A 145 -8.51 -7.76 4.44
C HIS A 145 -7.06 -8.23 4.24
N ILE A 146 -6.87 -9.46 3.78
CA ILE A 146 -5.57 -10.04 3.44
C ILE A 146 -5.36 -9.97 1.92
N PHE A 147 -6.42 -10.14 1.15
CA PHE A 147 -6.47 -10.11 -0.31
C PHE A 147 -7.31 -8.91 -0.77
N PHE A 148 -6.69 -7.77 -0.79
CA PHE A 148 -6.99 -6.53 -1.52
C PHE A 148 -8.31 -6.52 -2.31
N GLY A 149 -9.41 -6.25 -1.63
CA GLY A 149 -10.68 -5.99 -2.26
C GLY A 149 -10.55 -4.88 -3.31
N GLN A 150 -10.81 -5.22 -4.55
CA GLN A 150 -10.96 -4.26 -5.64
C GLN A 150 -12.19 -3.41 -5.35
N ILE A 151 -11.98 -2.24 -4.77
CA ILE A 151 -12.97 -1.18 -4.81
C ILE A 151 -12.69 -0.40 -6.09
N GLU A 152 -13.59 -0.53 -7.07
CA GLU A 152 -13.61 0.14 -8.35
C GLU A 152 -13.74 1.66 -8.20
N HIS A 153 -12.61 2.33 -7.98
CA HIS A 153 -12.52 3.76 -8.25
C HIS A 153 -11.15 4.05 -8.84
N HIS A 154 -11.09 4.42 -10.11
CA HIS A 154 -9.87 4.70 -10.87
C HIS A 154 -8.88 5.63 -10.15
N LEU A 155 -9.37 6.58 -9.36
CA LEU A 155 -8.51 7.47 -8.56
C LEU A 155 -7.85 6.75 -7.38
N TRP A 156 -8.53 5.78 -6.76
CA TRP A 156 -7.98 4.99 -5.66
C TRP A 156 -6.93 3.99 -6.12
N GLN A 157 -6.97 3.55 -7.38
CA GLN A 157 -5.95 2.66 -7.94
C GLN A 157 -4.56 3.31 -7.99
N LEU A 158 -4.48 4.64 -8.11
CA LEU A 158 -3.21 5.36 -8.06
C LEU A 158 -2.54 5.27 -6.69
N PHE A 159 -3.33 5.21 -5.63
CA PHE A 159 -2.88 5.04 -4.24
C PHE A 159 -2.87 3.58 -3.79
N SER A 160 -3.30 2.64 -4.63
CA SER A 160 -3.23 1.22 -4.32
C SER A 160 -1.79 0.79 -4.13
N THR A 161 -1.51 0.19 -2.99
CA THR A 161 -0.18 -0.32 -2.63
C THR A 161 0.13 -1.64 -3.30
N HIS A 162 -0.87 -2.28 -3.93
CA HIS A 162 -0.68 -3.55 -4.65
C HIS A 162 -1.04 -3.39 -6.12
N PRO A 163 -0.28 -4.03 -7.03
CA PRO A 163 -0.65 -4.10 -8.43
C PRO A 163 -1.89 -4.97 -8.60
N SER A 164 -2.62 -4.78 -9.70
CA SER A 164 -3.76 -5.64 -10.01
C SER A 164 -3.32 -7.10 -10.16
N LEU A 165 -4.16 -8.03 -9.68
CA LEU A 165 -3.90 -9.47 -9.83
C LEU A 165 -3.71 -9.86 -11.30
N GLN A 166 -4.50 -9.26 -12.21
CA GLN A 166 -4.38 -9.49 -13.65
C GLN A 166 -2.99 -9.14 -14.18
N GLU A 167 -2.42 -8.01 -13.77
CA GLU A 167 -1.08 -7.59 -14.23
C GLU A 167 0.01 -8.50 -13.65
N ARG A 168 -0.12 -8.95 -12.40
CA ARG A 168 0.80 -9.93 -11.80
C ARG A 168 0.75 -11.25 -12.55
N ILE A 169 -0.45 -11.81 -12.76
CA ILE A 169 -0.67 -13.06 -13.51
C ILE A 169 -0.09 -12.94 -14.92
N ARG A 170 -0.41 -11.85 -15.64
CA ARG A 170 0.11 -11.62 -16.99
C ARG A 170 1.64 -11.65 -17.06
N ARG A 171 2.31 -11.07 -16.10
CA ARG A 171 3.79 -11.05 -16.02
C ARG A 171 4.39 -12.40 -15.68
N LEU A 172 3.68 -13.23 -14.94
CA LEU A 172 4.11 -14.58 -14.58
C LEU A 172 3.88 -15.56 -15.73
N ASP A 173 2.73 -15.48 -16.42
CA ASP A 173 2.39 -16.31 -17.58
C ASP A 173 3.26 -15.99 -18.82
N ALA A 174 3.83 -14.78 -18.91
CA ALA A 174 4.73 -14.36 -20.01
C ALA A 174 6.18 -14.84 -19.87
N ARG A 175 6.53 -15.53 -18.79
CA ARG A 175 7.84 -16.09 -18.50
C ARG A 175 7.86 -17.59 -18.68
#